data_bfb02d503f7925f9e5c34a56706c053d
#
_entry.id   bfb02d503f7925f9e5c34a56706c053d
#
_cell.length_a   1.000
_cell.length_b   1.000
_cell.length_c   1.000
_cell.angle_alpha   90.00
_cell.angle_beta   90.00
_cell.angle_gamma   90.00
#
_symmetry.space_group_name_H-M   'P 1'
#
loop_
_entity.id
_entity.type
_entity.pdbx_description
1 polymer ?
#
loop_
_entity_poly.entity_id
_entity_poly.type
_entity_poly.pdbx_seq_one_letter_code
_entity_poly.pdbx_strand_id
1 'polypeptide(L)'
;MTQPQSALALATRGLQKRYGSRVALAGLELSVPSGVVYGFLGPNGAGKTTTMRLLTGLIRPDAGTIELLGRPFGGRDRHRLFEVGALIESPSFYPYLSGRENLRALAATGAPTPSQRVEELLELVGLRDRARDKVSGYSLGMKQRLGIAAALLTDPRLLLLDEPANGLDPAGIVAMRATLKHLASVGKTVFISSHILGEVEQLADMVGIIAAGRLVREGPMEDLLRGESVVRVRVAAGEVEAATSVLGQLAPDHGVSPVAGEDGWLSVHVEPDRAAEVNRVLATAGIYASGLETGSDLESLFLSLTGGAQEESHEGTFFGLAGSSATPPVPRGPDQDLGGTP
;
A
#
# COMPACT_ATOMS: atom_id res chain seq x y z
N MET A 1 -18.19 17.61 -25.75
CA MET A 1 -18.91 17.56 -24.46
C MET A 1 -17.84 17.42 -23.39
N THR A 2 -17.56 18.48 -22.65
CA THR A 2 -16.58 18.51 -21.57
C THR A 2 -17.14 17.64 -20.44
N GLN A 3 -16.46 16.54 -20.09
CA GLN A 3 -16.80 15.76 -18.90
C GLN A 3 -16.75 16.71 -17.71
N PRO A 4 -17.74 16.69 -16.78
CA PRO A 4 -17.65 17.46 -15.56
C PRO A 4 -16.39 16.99 -14.83
N GLN A 5 -15.45 17.92 -14.55
CA GLN A 5 -14.29 17.61 -13.70
C GLN A 5 -14.83 17.05 -12.40
N SER A 6 -14.62 15.76 -12.15
CA SER A 6 -15.03 15.12 -10.91
C SER A 6 -14.39 15.88 -9.75
N ALA A 7 -15.20 16.26 -8.75
CA ALA A 7 -14.69 16.96 -7.60
C ALA A 7 -13.59 16.14 -6.93
N LEU A 8 -12.45 16.76 -6.61
CA LEU A 8 -11.36 16.07 -5.91
C LEU A 8 -11.74 15.85 -4.43
N ALA A 9 -11.57 14.63 -3.97
CA ALA A 9 -11.68 14.30 -2.55
C ALA A 9 -10.39 14.64 -1.79
N LEU A 10 -9.25 14.55 -2.48
CA LEU A 10 -7.94 14.86 -1.93
C LEU A 10 -7.06 15.43 -3.03
N ALA A 11 -6.34 16.51 -2.72
CA ALA A 11 -5.26 17.01 -3.56
C ALA A 11 -4.07 17.47 -2.71
N THR A 12 -2.87 17.28 -3.23
CA THR A 12 -1.64 17.87 -2.66
C THR A 12 -0.86 18.59 -3.75
N ARG A 13 -0.21 19.70 -3.37
CA ARG A 13 0.63 20.47 -4.31
C ARG A 13 1.95 20.79 -3.65
N GLY A 14 3.05 20.32 -4.25
CA GLY A 14 4.41 20.54 -3.79
C GLY A 14 4.66 20.07 -2.36
N LEU A 15 3.98 19.01 -1.89
CA LEU A 15 3.99 18.62 -0.49
C LEU A 15 5.37 18.08 -0.09
N GLN A 16 6.00 18.69 0.92
CA GLN A 16 7.35 18.35 1.38
C GLN A 16 7.35 17.98 2.86
N LYS A 17 8.21 17.00 3.19
CA LYS A 17 8.50 16.62 4.57
C LYS A 17 9.92 16.11 4.73
N ARG A 18 10.62 16.61 5.75
CA ARG A 18 11.96 16.18 6.13
C ARG A 18 11.99 15.74 7.60
N TYR A 19 12.84 14.80 7.90
CA TYR A 19 13.18 14.36 9.26
C TYR A 19 14.71 14.43 9.40
N GLY A 20 15.21 15.51 9.98
CA GLY A 20 16.64 15.80 10.00
C GLY A 20 17.20 15.91 8.57
N SER A 21 18.20 15.10 8.23
CA SER A 21 18.79 15.03 6.89
C SER A 21 17.93 14.26 5.88
N ARG A 22 17.04 13.36 6.34
CA ARG A 22 16.25 12.50 5.46
C ARG A 22 15.06 13.26 4.88
N VAL A 23 14.94 13.28 3.55
CA VAL A 23 13.76 13.76 2.84
C VAL A 23 12.76 12.62 2.73
N ALA A 24 11.60 12.77 3.35
CA ALA A 24 10.52 11.79 3.29
C ALA A 24 9.54 12.07 2.15
N LEU A 25 9.28 13.36 1.86
CA LEU A 25 8.51 13.79 0.69
C LEU A 25 9.25 14.97 0.02
N ALA A 26 9.39 14.91 -1.30
CA ALA A 26 10.17 15.81 -2.10
C ALA A 26 9.31 16.58 -3.14
N GLY A 27 8.14 17.05 -2.74
CA GLY A 27 7.21 17.77 -3.61
C GLY A 27 6.14 16.83 -4.19
N LEU A 28 5.39 16.13 -3.31
CA LEU A 28 4.34 15.20 -3.72
C LEU A 28 3.12 15.95 -4.27
N GLU A 29 2.73 15.58 -5.50
CA GLU A 29 1.50 16.01 -6.18
C GLU A 29 0.52 14.84 -6.21
N LEU A 30 -0.71 15.03 -5.71
CA LEU A 30 -1.78 14.03 -5.77
C LEU A 30 -3.07 14.69 -6.23
N SER A 31 -3.87 13.94 -7.00
CA SER A 31 -5.17 14.37 -7.50
C SER A 31 -6.18 13.22 -7.44
N VAL A 32 -6.77 13.00 -6.26
CA VAL A 32 -7.68 11.89 -6.00
C VAL A 32 -9.13 12.31 -6.25
N PRO A 33 -9.81 11.72 -7.25
CA PRO A 33 -11.24 11.99 -7.50
C PRO A 33 -12.13 11.49 -6.37
N SER A 34 -13.32 12.08 -6.26
CA SER A 34 -14.34 11.61 -5.31
C SER A 34 -15.02 10.33 -5.79
N GLY A 35 -15.37 9.43 -4.86
CA GLY A 35 -16.17 8.24 -5.12
C GLY A 35 -15.40 7.06 -5.72
N VAL A 36 -14.08 7.04 -5.61
CA VAL A 36 -13.23 5.97 -6.12
C VAL A 36 -12.46 5.28 -5.00
N VAL A 37 -11.98 4.07 -5.28
CA VAL A 37 -10.88 3.46 -4.52
C VAL A 37 -9.57 3.87 -5.18
N TYR A 38 -8.74 4.60 -4.44
CA TYR A 38 -7.43 5.05 -4.89
C TYR A 38 -6.33 4.27 -4.19
N GLY A 39 -5.51 3.57 -4.94
CA GLY A 39 -4.35 2.83 -4.47
C GLY A 39 -3.09 3.70 -4.48
N PHE A 40 -2.45 3.90 -3.33
CA PHE A 40 -1.19 4.60 -3.19
C PHE A 40 -0.06 3.60 -2.98
N LEU A 41 0.59 3.24 -4.08
CA LEU A 41 1.54 2.14 -4.17
C LEU A 41 2.98 2.64 -4.09
N GLY A 42 3.84 1.93 -3.37
CA GLY A 42 5.26 2.26 -3.31
C GLY A 42 6.04 1.34 -2.37
N PRO A 43 7.36 1.25 -2.53
CA PRO A 43 8.20 0.44 -1.65
C PRO A 43 8.20 0.96 -0.20
N ASN A 44 8.73 0.15 0.70
CA ASN A 44 8.92 0.57 2.08
C ASN A 44 9.88 1.77 2.14
N GLY A 45 9.48 2.80 2.89
CA GLY A 45 10.25 4.04 2.99
C GLY A 45 10.01 5.07 1.88
N ALA A 46 9.16 4.79 0.88
CA ALA A 46 8.82 5.73 -0.20
C ALA A 46 8.07 6.99 0.25
N GLY A 47 7.52 7.01 1.47
CA GLY A 47 6.80 8.17 2.02
C GLY A 47 5.30 7.95 2.25
N LYS A 48 4.77 6.74 2.06
CA LYS A 48 3.32 6.42 2.16
C LYS A 48 2.73 6.81 3.52
N THR A 49 3.24 6.25 4.62
CA THR A 49 2.78 6.57 5.99
C THR A 49 3.00 8.04 6.35
N THR A 50 4.11 8.65 5.88
CA THR A 50 4.35 10.09 6.07
C THR A 50 3.26 10.92 5.40
N THR A 51 2.86 10.56 4.18
CA THR A 51 1.75 11.20 3.48
C THR A 51 0.46 11.07 4.28
N MET A 52 0.10 9.86 4.74
CA MET A 52 -1.10 9.64 5.56
C MET A 52 -1.12 10.49 6.84
N ARG A 53 0.01 10.60 7.54
CA ARG A 53 0.14 11.43 8.74
C ARG A 53 -0.01 12.92 8.46
N LEU A 54 0.43 13.41 7.29
CA LEU A 54 0.22 14.79 6.84
C LEU A 54 -1.26 15.06 6.51
N LEU A 55 -1.90 14.14 5.78
CA LEU A 55 -3.30 14.25 5.38
C LEU A 55 -4.27 14.25 6.58
N THR A 56 -3.88 13.62 7.68
CA THR A 56 -4.65 13.60 8.93
C THR A 56 -4.22 14.68 9.93
N GLY A 57 -3.24 15.52 9.57
CA GLY A 57 -2.74 16.57 10.44
C GLY A 57 -2.03 16.07 11.70
N LEU A 58 -1.62 14.80 11.74
CA LEU A 58 -0.78 14.24 12.81
C LEU A 58 0.62 14.88 12.82
N ILE A 59 1.12 15.25 11.64
CA ILE A 59 2.35 16.02 11.46
C ILE A 59 2.09 17.20 10.54
N ARG A 60 2.97 18.21 10.59
CA ARG A 60 2.88 19.38 9.70
C ARG A 60 3.81 19.23 8.51
N PRO A 61 3.40 19.66 7.31
CA PRO A 61 4.28 19.76 6.17
C PRO A 61 5.33 20.86 6.39
N ASP A 62 6.47 20.70 5.74
CA ASP A 62 7.52 21.73 5.73
C ASP A 62 7.28 22.74 4.58
N ALA A 63 6.65 22.27 3.48
CA ALA A 63 6.19 23.10 2.37
C ALA A 63 5.05 22.40 1.61
N GLY A 64 4.37 23.15 0.73
CA GLY A 64 3.26 22.67 -0.07
C GLY A 64 1.90 22.83 0.61
N THR A 65 0.86 22.37 -0.07
CA THR A 65 -0.54 22.51 0.37
C THR A 65 -1.27 21.18 0.30
N ILE A 66 -2.31 21.06 1.13
CA ILE A 66 -3.23 19.92 1.18
C ILE A 66 -4.64 20.47 1.02
N GLU A 67 -5.43 19.83 0.17
CA GLU A 67 -6.87 20.07 0.05
C GLU A 67 -7.62 18.77 0.35
N LEU A 68 -8.60 18.85 1.24
CA LEU A 68 -9.50 17.74 1.57
C LEU A 68 -10.93 18.12 1.23
N LEU A 69 -11.61 17.28 0.44
CA LEU A 69 -13.00 17.48 0.01
C LEU A 69 -13.22 18.86 -0.65
N GLY A 70 -12.28 19.25 -1.52
CA GLY A 70 -12.30 20.51 -2.27
C GLY A 70 -12.01 21.77 -1.45
N ARG A 71 -11.42 21.63 -0.25
CA ARG A 71 -11.13 22.78 0.62
C ARG A 71 -9.70 22.67 1.17
N PRO A 72 -8.96 23.79 1.27
CA PRO A 72 -7.64 23.80 1.90
C PRO A 72 -7.67 23.22 3.31
N PHE A 73 -6.68 22.41 3.65
CA PHE A 73 -6.53 21.79 4.96
C PHE A 73 -5.20 22.19 5.60
N GLY A 74 -5.24 22.73 6.81
CA GLY A 74 -4.06 23.16 7.56
C GLY A 74 -4.39 23.46 9.01
N GLY A 75 -3.37 23.67 9.80
CA GLY A 75 -3.28 23.88 11.26
C GLY A 75 -4.51 24.14 12.13
N ARG A 76 -5.50 24.91 11.68
CA ARG A 76 -6.71 25.26 12.45
C ARG A 76 -7.98 24.51 11.99
N ASP A 77 -7.91 23.74 10.90
CA ASP A 77 -9.09 23.13 10.25
C ASP A 77 -9.38 21.71 10.71
N ARG A 78 -8.94 21.34 11.92
CA ARG A 78 -9.10 19.98 12.46
C ARG A 78 -10.55 19.51 12.55
N HIS A 79 -11.53 20.42 12.67
CA HIS A 79 -12.95 20.07 12.65
C HIS A 79 -13.37 19.36 11.35
N ARG A 80 -12.64 19.55 10.24
CA ARG A 80 -12.91 18.88 8.96
C ARG A 80 -12.55 17.41 8.97
N LEU A 81 -11.71 16.98 9.91
CA LEU A 81 -11.38 15.58 10.09
C LEU A 81 -12.56 14.71 10.51
N PHE A 82 -13.68 15.31 10.93
CA PHE A 82 -14.93 14.55 11.13
C PHE A 82 -15.50 13.98 9.83
N GLU A 83 -15.16 14.56 8.67
CA GLU A 83 -15.51 14.05 7.34
C GLU A 83 -14.47 13.08 6.79
N VAL A 84 -13.39 12.83 7.55
CA VAL A 84 -12.27 11.96 7.17
C VAL A 84 -12.12 10.85 8.20
N GLY A 85 -12.30 9.61 7.79
CA GLY A 85 -11.96 8.45 8.60
C GLY A 85 -10.51 8.02 8.33
N ALA A 86 -9.78 7.63 9.35
CA ALA A 86 -8.39 7.21 9.14
C ALA A 86 -8.01 6.00 10.01
N LEU A 87 -7.28 5.09 9.41
CA LEU A 87 -6.55 4.02 10.07
C LEU A 87 -5.09 4.09 9.62
N ILE A 88 -4.22 4.60 10.48
CA ILE A 88 -2.80 4.78 10.21
C ILE A 88 -2.02 3.88 11.14
N GLU A 89 -1.19 3.01 10.56
CA GLU A 89 -0.47 1.98 11.30
C GLU A 89 -1.40 0.97 11.98
N SER A 90 -0.93 0.31 13.05
CA SER A 90 -1.73 -0.70 13.74
C SER A 90 -2.76 -0.05 14.67
N PRO A 91 -4.01 -0.49 14.63
CA PRO A 91 -5.05 0.06 15.49
C PRO A 91 -4.77 -0.28 16.97
N SER A 92 -4.84 0.74 17.82
CA SER A 92 -4.70 0.59 19.27
C SER A 92 -6.06 0.65 19.93
N PHE A 93 -6.43 -0.42 20.61
CA PHE A 93 -7.68 -0.58 21.37
C PHE A 93 -7.41 -0.87 22.83
N TYR A 94 -8.38 -0.63 23.68
CA TYR A 94 -8.36 -1.07 25.09
C TYR A 94 -8.52 -2.59 25.13
N PRO A 95 -7.49 -3.35 25.51
CA PRO A 95 -7.50 -4.82 25.37
C PRO A 95 -8.49 -5.52 26.31
N TYR A 96 -8.85 -4.87 27.41
CA TYR A 96 -9.80 -5.36 28.41
C TYR A 96 -11.26 -5.06 28.07
N LEU A 97 -11.54 -4.17 27.11
CA LEU A 97 -12.86 -3.91 26.58
C LEU A 97 -13.17 -4.85 25.40
N SER A 98 -14.44 -5.09 25.18
CA SER A 98 -14.94 -5.80 23.99
C SER A 98 -14.81 -4.93 22.73
N GLY A 99 -14.93 -5.53 21.54
CA GLY A 99 -14.94 -4.78 20.27
C GLY A 99 -16.03 -3.70 20.24
N ARG A 100 -17.23 -4.05 20.71
CA ARG A 100 -18.35 -3.11 20.82
C ARG A 100 -18.08 -1.95 21.78
N GLU A 101 -17.52 -2.23 22.96
CA GLU A 101 -17.21 -1.21 23.95
C GLU A 101 -16.10 -0.28 23.47
N ASN A 102 -15.10 -0.80 22.75
CA ASN A 102 -14.07 0.02 22.12
C ASN A 102 -14.68 1.00 21.11
N LEU A 103 -15.56 0.53 20.22
CA LEU A 103 -16.22 1.43 19.26
C LEU A 103 -17.10 2.47 19.94
N ARG A 104 -17.84 2.10 21.01
CA ARG A 104 -18.63 3.03 21.81
C ARG A 104 -17.78 4.07 22.51
N ALA A 105 -16.65 3.67 23.07
CA ALA A 105 -15.71 4.58 23.72
C ALA A 105 -15.14 5.60 22.71
N LEU A 106 -14.77 5.15 21.50
CA LEU A 106 -14.31 6.02 20.44
C LEU A 106 -15.43 6.95 19.93
N ALA A 107 -16.64 6.44 19.75
CA ALA A 107 -17.79 7.25 19.34
C ALA A 107 -18.10 8.37 20.35
N ALA A 108 -17.89 8.14 21.63
CA ALA A 108 -18.10 9.15 22.68
C ALA A 108 -17.07 10.29 22.65
N THR A 109 -15.92 10.13 21.98
CA THR A 109 -14.86 11.15 21.87
C THR A 109 -14.96 11.99 20.61
N GLY A 110 -15.80 11.58 19.65
CA GLY A 110 -15.95 12.20 18.33
C GLY A 110 -17.24 12.98 18.13
N ALA A 111 -17.67 13.08 16.87
CA ALA A 111 -18.98 13.63 16.54
C ALA A 111 -20.11 12.74 17.11
N PRO A 112 -21.31 13.31 17.39
CA PRO A 112 -22.45 12.54 17.84
C PRO A 112 -22.72 11.35 16.91
N THR A 113 -22.57 10.14 17.44
CA THR A 113 -22.72 8.89 16.68
C THR A 113 -23.91 8.12 17.23
N PRO A 114 -24.93 7.80 16.42
CA PRO A 114 -26.05 6.98 16.85
C PRO A 114 -25.56 5.62 17.37
N SER A 115 -26.16 5.12 18.45
CA SER A 115 -25.79 3.80 19.01
C SER A 115 -25.96 2.65 18.02
N GLN A 116 -26.93 2.75 17.12
CA GLN A 116 -27.19 1.80 16.05
C GLN A 116 -25.98 1.71 15.07
N ARG A 117 -25.28 2.81 14.84
CA ARG A 117 -24.12 2.87 13.93
C ARG A 117 -23.01 1.88 14.32
N VAL A 118 -22.79 1.69 15.62
CA VAL A 118 -21.80 0.72 16.11
C VAL A 118 -22.18 -0.71 15.70
N GLU A 119 -23.44 -1.07 15.79
CA GLU A 119 -23.89 -2.42 15.40
C GLU A 119 -23.81 -2.63 13.88
N GLU A 120 -24.21 -1.62 13.09
CA GLU A 120 -24.08 -1.63 11.63
C GLU A 120 -22.61 -1.82 11.19
N LEU A 121 -21.69 -1.12 11.83
CA LEU A 121 -20.27 -1.20 11.51
C LEU A 121 -19.67 -2.56 11.91
N LEU A 122 -20.05 -3.11 13.06
CA LEU A 122 -19.62 -4.44 13.47
C LEU A 122 -20.12 -5.52 12.49
N GLU A 123 -21.32 -5.36 11.94
CA GLU A 123 -21.86 -6.23 10.90
C GLU A 123 -21.10 -6.05 9.59
N LEU A 124 -20.88 -4.80 9.14
CA LEU A 124 -20.16 -4.46 7.91
C LEU A 124 -18.76 -5.09 7.85
N VAL A 125 -18.04 -5.08 8.98
CA VAL A 125 -16.68 -5.64 9.05
C VAL A 125 -16.65 -7.12 9.48
N GLY A 126 -17.82 -7.78 9.60
CA GLY A 126 -17.93 -9.20 9.94
C GLY A 126 -17.47 -9.54 11.36
N LEU A 127 -17.69 -8.65 12.32
CA LEU A 127 -17.33 -8.84 13.74
C LEU A 127 -18.53 -8.91 14.68
N ARG A 128 -19.77 -9.00 14.15
CA ARG A 128 -21.01 -9.01 14.94
C ARG A 128 -21.02 -10.11 16.00
N ASP A 129 -20.67 -11.33 15.61
CA ASP A 129 -20.70 -12.50 16.50
C ASP A 129 -19.59 -12.46 17.56
N ARG A 130 -18.52 -11.74 17.29
CA ARG A 130 -17.37 -11.56 18.19
C ARG A 130 -17.40 -10.23 18.93
N ALA A 131 -18.45 -9.42 18.72
CA ALA A 131 -18.53 -8.03 19.22
C ALA A 131 -18.46 -7.90 20.76
N ARG A 132 -18.82 -8.98 21.49
CA ARG A 132 -18.78 -9.04 22.97
C ARG A 132 -17.47 -9.58 23.53
N ASP A 133 -16.61 -10.16 22.67
CA ASP A 133 -15.33 -10.70 23.10
C ASP A 133 -14.34 -9.57 23.36
N LYS A 134 -13.48 -9.74 24.38
CA LYS A 134 -12.41 -8.79 24.69
C LYS A 134 -11.41 -8.69 23.53
N VAL A 135 -10.97 -7.48 23.20
CA VAL A 135 -10.01 -7.25 22.10
C VAL A 135 -8.65 -7.89 22.38
N SER A 136 -8.31 -8.21 23.65
CA SER A 136 -7.12 -9.01 23.96
C SER A 136 -7.13 -10.39 23.29
N GLY A 137 -8.30 -10.97 23.04
CA GLY A 137 -8.47 -12.25 22.33
C GLY A 137 -8.67 -12.14 20.81
N TYR A 138 -8.60 -10.93 20.26
CA TYR A 138 -8.73 -10.72 18.81
C TYR A 138 -7.43 -11.07 18.09
N SER A 139 -7.55 -11.74 16.93
CA SER A 139 -6.44 -11.88 15.99
C SER A 139 -6.04 -10.51 15.42
N LEU A 140 -4.87 -10.41 14.80
CA LEU A 140 -4.43 -9.19 14.13
C LEU A 140 -5.46 -8.75 13.08
N GLY A 141 -5.96 -9.67 12.25
CA GLY A 141 -6.99 -9.38 11.26
C GLY A 141 -8.33 -8.91 11.86
N MET A 142 -8.74 -9.45 13.02
CA MET A 142 -9.91 -8.93 13.72
C MET A 142 -9.71 -7.50 14.23
N LYS A 143 -8.51 -7.18 14.74
CA LYS A 143 -8.15 -5.82 15.16
C LYS A 143 -8.14 -4.86 13.97
N GLN A 144 -7.61 -5.30 12.82
CA GLN A 144 -7.59 -4.50 11.60
C GLN A 144 -9.02 -4.18 11.13
N ARG A 145 -9.90 -5.18 11.08
CA ARG A 145 -11.31 -4.98 10.73
C ARG A 145 -12.03 -4.06 11.72
N LEU A 146 -11.76 -4.20 13.01
CA LEU A 146 -12.28 -3.27 14.04
C LEU A 146 -11.74 -1.84 13.83
N GLY A 147 -10.48 -1.68 13.38
CA GLY A 147 -9.88 -0.39 13.02
C GLY A 147 -10.60 0.29 11.85
N ILE A 148 -10.96 -0.49 10.82
CA ILE A 148 -11.78 0.02 9.71
C ILE A 148 -13.16 0.47 10.22
N ALA A 149 -13.81 -0.32 11.09
CA ALA A 149 -15.08 0.08 11.72
C ALA A 149 -14.95 1.37 12.54
N ALA A 150 -13.85 1.53 13.30
CA ALA A 150 -13.56 2.74 14.05
C ALA A 150 -13.39 3.96 13.13
N ALA A 151 -12.68 3.83 12.01
CA ALA A 151 -12.51 4.88 11.03
C ALA A 151 -13.84 5.30 10.35
N LEU A 152 -14.85 4.44 10.36
CA LEU A 152 -16.17 4.69 9.76
C LEU A 152 -17.22 5.24 10.74
N LEU A 153 -16.88 5.43 12.02
CA LEU A 153 -17.84 5.86 13.05
C LEU A 153 -18.56 7.17 12.72
N THR A 154 -17.83 8.16 12.21
CA THR A 154 -18.36 9.48 11.87
C THR A 154 -19.04 9.56 10.51
N ASP A 155 -19.23 8.43 9.84
CA ASP A 155 -19.74 8.34 8.46
C ASP A 155 -18.96 9.23 7.46
N PRO A 156 -17.62 9.08 7.41
CA PRO A 156 -16.76 9.98 6.64
C PRO A 156 -17.03 9.88 5.13
N ARG A 157 -16.73 10.97 4.40
CA ARG A 157 -16.75 11.00 2.93
C ARG A 157 -15.43 10.51 2.32
N LEU A 158 -14.33 10.67 3.06
CA LEU A 158 -12.98 10.22 2.69
C LEU A 158 -12.44 9.26 3.75
N LEU A 159 -12.00 8.08 3.33
CA LEU A 159 -11.39 7.07 4.19
C LEU A 159 -9.92 6.90 3.81
N LEU A 160 -9.02 7.06 4.78
CA LEU A 160 -7.57 6.91 4.63
C LEU A 160 -7.11 5.66 5.37
N LEU A 161 -6.59 4.66 4.67
CA LEU A 161 -6.18 3.38 5.25
C LEU A 161 -4.72 3.08 4.91
N ASP A 162 -3.88 3.00 5.93
CA ASP A 162 -2.45 2.67 5.77
C ASP A 162 -2.26 1.16 5.89
N GLU A 163 -1.86 0.51 4.78
CA GLU A 163 -1.59 -0.94 4.68
C GLU A 163 -2.74 -1.80 5.27
N PRO A 164 -4.01 -1.62 4.84
CA PRO A 164 -5.17 -2.23 5.51
C PRO A 164 -5.22 -3.75 5.43
N ALA A 165 -4.53 -4.37 4.49
CA ALA A 165 -4.45 -5.82 4.31
C ALA A 165 -3.44 -6.50 5.25
N ASN A 166 -2.55 -5.73 5.89
CA ASN A 166 -1.51 -6.30 6.73
C ASN A 166 -2.08 -7.16 7.86
N GLY A 167 -1.62 -8.43 7.91
CA GLY A 167 -2.01 -9.38 8.94
C GLY A 167 -3.39 -9.99 8.78
N LEU A 168 -4.04 -9.80 7.63
CA LEU A 168 -5.23 -10.53 7.25
C LEU A 168 -4.85 -11.88 6.62
N ASP A 169 -5.67 -12.88 6.86
CA ASP A 169 -5.66 -14.11 6.10
C ASP A 169 -6.30 -13.90 4.70
N PRO A 170 -6.14 -14.81 3.74
CA PRO A 170 -6.69 -14.65 2.40
C PRO A 170 -8.20 -14.38 2.38
N ALA A 171 -8.97 -15.03 3.24
CA ALA A 171 -10.41 -14.79 3.35
C ALA A 171 -10.72 -13.38 3.90
N GLY A 172 -9.93 -12.90 4.86
CA GLY A 172 -10.00 -11.54 5.39
C GLY A 172 -9.68 -10.47 4.35
N ILE A 173 -8.69 -10.71 3.49
CA ILE A 173 -8.36 -9.79 2.37
C ILE A 173 -9.54 -9.68 1.40
N VAL A 174 -10.15 -10.81 1.01
CA VAL A 174 -11.33 -10.83 0.12
C VAL A 174 -12.49 -10.06 0.75
N ALA A 175 -12.79 -10.30 2.03
CA ALA A 175 -13.87 -9.62 2.74
C ALA A 175 -13.61 -8.10 2.88
N MET A 176 -12.39 -7.70 3.23
CA MET A 176 -11.98 -6.29 3.29
C MET A 176 -12.14 -5.62 1.93
N ARG A 177 -11.68 -6.25 0.86
CA ARG A 177 -11.80 -5.74 -0.50
C ARG A 177 -13.26 -5.51 -0.90
N ALA A 178 -14.14 -6.46 -0.62
CA ALA A 178 -15.57 -6.33 -0.85
C ALA A 178 -16.17 -5.14 -0.07
N THR A 179 -15.76 -4.97 1.19
CA THR A 179 -16.19 -3.84 2.04
C THR A 179 -15.74 -2.50 1.45
N LEU A 180 -14.47 -2.36 1.03
CA LEU A 180 -13.96 -1.11 0.48
C LEU A 180 -14.58 -0.75 -0.88
N LYS A 181 -14.80 -1.75 -1.76
CA LYS A 181 -15.54 -1.56 -3.01
C LYS A 181 -16.99 -1.13 -2.77
N HIS A 182 -17.65 -1.73 -1.79
CA HIS A 182 -19.00 -1.32 -1.39
C HIS A 182 -19.01 0.14 -0.91
N LEU A 183 -18.06 0.57 -0.09
CA LEU A 183 -17.98 1.96 0.37
C LEU A 183 -17.81 2.94 -0.80
N ALA A 184 -17.01 2.62 -1.80
CA ALA A 184 -16.87 3.45 -3.01
C ALA A 184 -18.17 3.47 -3.83
N SER A 185 -18.85 2.33 -3.99
CA SER A 185 -20.13 2.25 -4.74
C SER A 185 -21.26 3.09 -4.13
N VAL A 186 -21.19 3.38 -2.81
CA VAL A 186 -22.14 4.29 -2.14
C VAL A 186 -21.61 5.73 -2.05
N GLY A 187 -20.61 6.08 -2.86
CA GLY A 187 -20.09 7.44 -3.06
C GLY A 187 -19.03 7.90 -2.08
N LYS A 188 -18.47 7.01 -1.24
CA LYS A 188 -17.31 7.34 -0.40
C LYS A 188 -16.03 7.24 -1.21
N THR A 189 -15.04 8.06 -0.88
CA THR A 189 -13.69 7.93 -1.44
C THR A 189 -12.83 7.14 -0.48
N VAL A 190 -12.14 6.13 -1.00
CA VAL A 190 -11.26 5.27 -0.22
C VAL A 190 -9.83 5.42 -0.74
N PHE A 191 -8.93 5.92 0.09
CA PHE A 191 -7.50 6.05 -0.21
C PHE A 191 -6.74 5.02 0.61
N ILE A 192 -6.11 4.08 -0.06
CA ILE A 192 -5.34 3.01 0.59
C ILE A 192 -3.86 3.11 0.22
N SER A 193 -2.97 2.92 1.17
CA SER A 193 -1.57 2.63 0.87
C SER A 193 -1.34 1.13 0.80
N SER A 194 -0.45 0.69 -0.07
CA SER A 194 0.07 -0.69 -0.10
C SER A 194 1.48 -0.73 -0.68
N HIS A 195 2.22 -1.76 -0.33
CA HIS A 195 3.45 -2.15 -1.01
C HIS A 195 3.25 -3.43 -1.85
N ILE A 196 2.03 -4.01 -1.82
CA ILE A 196 1.67 -5.24 -2.54
C ILE A 196 0.81 -4.85 -3.74
N LEU A 197 1.40 -4.99 -4.92
CA LEU A 197 0.78 -4.60 -6.19
C LEU A 197 -0.52 -5.35 -6.47
N GLY A 198 -0.50 -6.68 -6.38
CA GLY A 198 -1.67 -7.50 -6.69
C GLY A 198 -2.90 -7.24 -5.81
N GLU A 199 -2.72 -6.67 -4.60
CA GLU A 199 -3.83 -6.22 -3.78
C GLU A 199 -4.49 -4.96 -4.35
N VAL A 200 -3.65 -4.01 -4.79
CA VAL A 200 -4.10 -2.73 -5.35
C VAL A 200 -4.76 -2.95 -6.70
N GLU A 201 -4.18 -3.79 -7.56
CA GLU A 201 -4.71 -4.15 -8.87
C GLU A 201 -6.15 -4.69 -8.80
N GLN A 202 -6.44 -5.54 -7.81
CA GLN A 202 -7.77 -6.13 -7.65
C GLN A 202 -8.80 -5.22 -6.97
N LEU A 203 -8.36 -4.10 -6.39
CA LEU A 203 -9.20 -3.25 -5.55
C LEU A 203 -9.38 -1.84 -6.12
N ALA A 204 -8.32 -1.21 -6.62
CA ALA A 204 -8.29 0.22 -6.92
C ALA A 204 -8.83 0.53 -8.32
N ASP A 205 -9.60 1.63 -8.41
CA ASP A 205 -10.05 2.22 -9.68
C ASP A 205 -8.95 3.13 -10.25
N MET A 206 -8.21 3.80 -9.36
CA MET A 206 -7.08 4.67 -9.70
C MET A 206 -5.86 4.33 -8.84
N VAL A 207 -4.69 4.58 -9.36
CA VAL A 207 -3.43 4.31 -8.68
C VAL A 207 -2.47 5.49 -8.80
N GLY A 208 -1.76 5.77 -7.71
CA GLY A 208 -0.59 6.63 -7.69
C GLY A 208 0.63 5.85 -7.19
N ILE A 209 1.70 5.84 -7.98
CA ILE A 209 2.96 5.17 -7.63
C ILE A 209 3.92 6.20 -7.06
N ILE A 210 4.37 5.97 -5.82
CA ILE A 210 5.33 6.83 -5.13
C ILE A 210 6.69 6.12 -4.99
N ALA A 211 7.76 6.84 -5.34
CA ALA A 211 9.14 6.42 -5.08
C ALA A 211 9.96 7.63 -4.61
N ALA A 212 10.87 7.42 -3.64
CA ALA A 212 11.74 8.45 -3.09
C ALA A 212 11.02 9.77 -2.71
N GLY A 213 9.80 9.68 -2.19
CA GLY A 213 8.99 10.83 -1.76
C GLY A 213 8.37 11.66 -2.90
N ARG A 214 8.34 11.14 -4.13
CA ARG A 214 7.74 11.77 -5.31
C ARG A 214 6.72 10.84 -5.95
N LEU A 215 5.67 11.42 -6.50
CA LEU A 215 4.75 10.68 -7.37
C LEU A 215 5.46 10.44 -8.71
N VAL A 216 5.57 9.19 -9.10
CA VAL A 216 6.23 8.76 -10.35
C VAL A 216 5.20 8.60 -11.46
N ARG A 217 4.04 8.04 -11.14
CA ARG A 217 2.94 7.83 -12.08
C ARG A 217 1.59 7.90 -11.37
N GLU A 218 0.57 8.42 -12.03
CA GLU A 218 -0.81 8.49 -11.52
C GLU A 218 -1.78 8.31 -12.67
N GLY A 219 -2.86 7.55 -12.45
CA GLY A 219 -3.90 7.36 -13.45
C GLY A 219 -4.91 6.28 -13.09
N PRO A 220 -5.92 6.09 -13.96
CA PRO A 220 -6.81 4.94 -13.88
C PRO A 220 -6.03 3.63 -13.93
N MET A 221 -6.44 2.64 -13.15
CA MET A 221 -5.80 1.32 -13.13
C MET A 221 -5.78 0.70 -14.54
N GLU A 222 -6.89 0.78 -15.27
CA GLU A 222 -6.97 0.26 -16.63
C GLU A 222 -5.96 0.88 -17.61
N ASP A 223 -5.66 2.18 -17.46
CA ASP A 223 -4.71 2.87 -18.34
C ASP A 223 -3.26 2.51 -17.99
N LEU A 224 -2.99 2.19 -16.74
CA LEU A 224 -1.68 1.70 -16.29
C LEU A 224 -1.43 0.26 -16.75
N LEU A 225 -2.49 -0.53 -16.84
CA LEU A 225 -2.45 -1.91 -17.34
C LEU A 225 -2.39 -1.98 -18.88
N ARG A 226 -2.90 -0.94 -19.57
CA ARG A 226 -2.81 -0.85 -21.04
C ARG A 226 -1.37 -0.59 -21.44
N GLY A 227 -0.82 -1.44 -22.28
CA GLY A 227 0.57 -1.38 -22.74
C GLY A 227 1.56 -2.18 -21.89
N GLU A 228 1.11 -2.68 -20.76
CA GLU A 228 1.86 -3.64 -19.91
C GLU A 228 1.24 -5.04 -20.02
N SER A 229 0.40 -5.27 -21.05
CA SER A 229 -0.16 -6.60 -21.35
C SER A 229 0.94 -7.58 -21.67
N VAL A 230 1.00 -8.69 -20.96
CA VAL A 230 2.00 -9.73 -21.18
C VAL A 230 1.37 -11.11 -21.21
N VAL A 231 1.96 -11.97 -22.03
CA VAL A 231 1.79 -13.42 -21.94
C VAL A 231 3.04 -13.99 -21.26
N ARG A 232 2.90 -14.51 -20.05
CA ARG A 232 3.98 -15.20 -19.35
C ARG A 232 3.97 -16.65 -19.77
N VAL A 233 5.12 -17.17 -20.18
CA VAL A 233 5.26 -18.55 -20.61
C VAL A 233 6.42 -19.20 -19.90
N ARG A 234 6.21 -20.43 -19.41
CA ARG A 234 7.26 -21.23 -18.77
C ARG A 234 7.78 -22.28 -19.72
N VAL A 235 9.10 -22.26 -19.94
CA VAL A 235 9.84 -23.26 -20.73
C VAL A 235 10.88 -23.95 -19.87
N ALA A 236 11.49 -25.02 -20.37
CA ALA A 236 12.61 -25.66 -19.69
C ALA A 236 13.80 -24.68 -19.57
N ALA A 237 14.54 -24.72 -18.44
CA ALA A 237 15.64 -23.78 -18.19
C ALA A 237 16.69 -23.74 -19.30
N GLY A 238 16.96 -24.88 -19.95
CA GLY A 238 17.89 -24.97 -21.09
C GLY A 238 17.34 -24.43 -22.42
N GLU A 239 16.06 -24.08 -22.50
CA GLU A 239 15.40 -23.60 -23.71
C GLU A 239 15.10 -22.10 -23.67
N VAL A 240 15.43 -21.43 -22.56
CA VAL A 240 15.10 -19.99 -22.34
C VAL A 240 15.66 -19.11 -23.45
N GLU A 241 16.93 -19.27 -23.83
CA GLU A 241 17.54 -18.46 -24.90
C GLU A 241 16.89 -18.71 -26.26
N ALA A 242 16.62 -19.97 -26.60
CA ALA A 242 15.95 -20.33 -27.83
C ALA A 242 14.52 -19.79 -27.89
N ALA A 243 13.78 -19.93 -26.77
CA ALA A 243 12.43 -19.39 -26.64
C ALA A 243 12.40 -17.86 -26.77
N THR A 244 13.34 -17.16 -26.11
CA THR A 244 13.48 -15.69 -26.20
C THR A 244 13.72 -15.25 -27.65
N SER A 245 14.60 -15.94 -28.37
CA SER A 245 14.89 -15.62 -29.79
C SER A 245 13.67 -15.81 -30.70
N VAL A 246 12.94 -16.90 -30.50
CA VAL A 246 11.77 -17.24 -31.32
C VAL A 246 10.60 -16.30 -31.01
N LEU A 247 10.35 -16.01 -29.75
CA LEU A 247 9.28 -15.13 -29.30
C LEU A 247 9.57 -13.65 -29.58
N GLY A 248 10.82 -13.23 -29.68
CA GLY A 248 11.22 -11.88 -30.05
C GLY A 248 10.67 -11.43 -31.40
N GLN A 249 10.33 -12.36 -32.29
CA GLN A 249 9.67 -12.06 -33.57
C GLN A 249 8.19 -11.66 -33.43
N LEU A 250 7.55 -12.08 -32.34
CA LEU A 250 6.16 -11.75 -32.04
C LEU A 250 5.99 -10.38 -31.35
N ALA A 251 7.01 -9.94 -30.64
CA ALA A 251 7.01 -8.71 -29.85
C ALA A 251 8.19 -7.80 -30.23
N PRO A 252 8.27 -7.30 -31.48
CA PRO A 252 9.42 -6.55 -31.96
C PRO A 252 9.58 -5.19 -31.25
N ASP A 253 8.48 -4.59 -30.82
CA ASP A 253 8.47 -3.23 -30.23
C ASP A 253 8.71 -3.23 -28.71
N HIS A 254 8.33 -4.29 -28.00
CA HIS A 254 8.34 -4.35 -26.54
C HIS A 254 9.20 -5.47 -25.97
N GLY A 255 9.65 -6.41 -26.81
CA GLY A 255 10.61 -7.43 -26.46
C GLY A 255 10.05 -8.63 -25.68
N VAL A 256 10.96 -9.55 -25.37
CA VAL A 256 10.77 -10.72 -24.51
C VAL A 256 11.80 -10.64 -23.41
N SER A 257 11.38 -10.74 -22.15
CA SER A 257 12.28 -10.67 -20.99
C SER A 257 12.11 -11.88 -20.06
N PRO A 258 13.20 -12.40 -19.48
CA PRO A 258 13.11 -13.36 -18.38
C PRO A 258 12.43 -12.74 -17.17
N VAL A 259 11.58 -13.51 -16.48
CA VAL A 259 10.95 -13.05 -15.23
C VAL A 259 11.95 -13.16 -14.10
N ALA A 260 12.20 -12.06 -13.40
CA ALA A 260 13.16 -12.01 -12.31
C ALA A 260 12.75 -12.95 -11.16
N GLY A 261 13.66 -13.85 -10.74
CA GLY A 261 13.43 -14.78 -9.63
C GLY A 261 12.61 -16.03 -9.95
N GLU A 262 12.19 -16.20 -11.21
CA GLU A 262 11.40 -17.38 -11.64
C GLU A 262 12.08 -18.14 -12.78
N ASP A 263 12.69 -19.28 -12.46
CA ASP A 263 13.39 -20.10 -13.44
C ASP A 263 12.48 -20.60 -14.57
N GLY A 264 12.88 -20.31 -15.79
CA GLY A 264 12.20 -20.77 -17.01
C GLY A 264 10.98 -19.94 -17.40
N TRP A 265 10.60 -18.89 -16.67
CA TRP A 265 9.52 -17.99 -17.05
C TRP A 265 10.03 -16.85 -17.93
N LEU A 266 9.28 -16.57 -18.98
CA LEU A 266 9.50 -15.46 -19.91
C LEU A 266 8.24 -14.58 -19.96
N SER A 267 8.39 -13.26 -19.91
CA SER A 267 7.35 -12.29 -20.20
C SER A 267 7.44 -11.87 -21.67
N VAL A 268 6.36 -12.05 -22.41
CA VAL A 268 6.21 -11.66 -23.80
C VAL A 268 5.20 -10.51 -23.83
N HIS A 269 5.65 -9.32 -24.22
CA HIS A 269 4.80 -8.12 -24.26
C HIS A 269 3.90 -8.16 -25.50
N VAL A 270 2.79 -8.86 -25.36
CA VAL A 270 1.72 -8.98 -26.35
C VAL A 270 0.37 -9.01 -25.66
N GLU A 271 -0.69 -8.67 -26.39
CA GLU A 271 -2.04 -8.71 -25.85
C GLU A 271 -2.43 -10.13 -25.39
N PRO A 272 -3.23 -10.27 -24.32
CA PRO A 272 -3.60 -11.57 -23.73
C PRO A 272 -4.30 -12.54 -24.71
N ASP A 273 -5.03 -12.02 -25.69
CA ASP A 273 -5.70 -12.81 -26.73
C ASP A 273 -4.70 -13.51 -27.69
N ARG A 274 -3.44 -13.04 -27.74
CA ARG A 274 -2.35 -13.66 -28.50
C ARG A 274 -1.66 -14.82 -27.78
N ALA A 275 -2.11 -15.23 -26.60
CA ALA A 275 -1.53 -16.35 -25.86
C ALA A 275 -1.48 -17.67 -26.69
N ALA A 276 -2.52 -17.93 -27.47
CA ALA A 276 -2.55 -19.08 -28.37
C ALA A 276 -1.49 -18.99 -29.50
N GLU A 277 -1.16 -17.78 -29.94
CA GLU A 277 -0.11 -17.54 -30.94
C GLU A 277 1.28 -17.75 -30.33
N VAL A 278 1.52 -17.25 -29.12
CA VAL A 278 2.76 -17.48 -28.37
C VAL A 278 3.03 -18.99 -28.22
N ASN A 279 2.03 -19.74 -27.78
CA ASN A 279 2.15 -21.20 -27.65
C ASN A 279 2.42 -21.90 -28.99
N ARG A 280 1.77 -21.48 -30.06
CA ARG A 280 1.96 -22.04 -31.40
C ARG A 280 3.37 -21.82 -31.94
N VAL A 281 3.91 -20.62 -31.76
CA VAL A 281 5.24 -20.25 -32.21
C VAL A 281 6.31 -21.08 -31.48
N LEU A 282 6.19 -21.24 -30.16
CA LEU A 282 7.05 -22.13 -29.38
C LEU A 282 6.97 -23.58 -29.86
N ALA A 283 5.75 -24.12 -30.01
CA ALA A 283 5.55 -25.51 -30.44
C ALA A 283 6.12 -25.75 -31.85
N THR A 284 6.02 -24.77 -32.75
CA THR A 284 6.60 -24.87 -34.13
C THR A 284 8.13 -24.93 -34.07
N ALA A 285 8.74 -24.29 -33.07
CA ALA A 285 10.19 -24.36 -32.84
C ALA A 285 10.62 -25.60 -32.03
N GLY A 286 9.70 -26.49 -31.67
CA GLY A 286 9.96 -27.70 -30.87
C GLY A 286 10.10 -27.43 -29.36
N ILE A 287 9.72 -26.22 -28.91
CA ILE A 287 9.77 -25.81 -27.50
C ILE A 287 8.36 -25.94 -26.93
N TYR A 288 8.22 -26.66 -25.82
CA TYR A 288 6.92 -26.92 -25.19
C TYR A 288 6.77 -26.16 -23.90
N ALA A 289 5.77 -25.27 -23.85
CA ALA A 289 5.44 -24.52 -22.64
C ALA A 289 4.87 -25.44 -21.55
N SER A 290 5.42 -25.38 -20.36
CA SER A 290 4.92 -26.07 -19.17
C SER A 290 3.95 -25.23 -18.35
N GLY A 291 3.82 -23.94 -18.65
CA GLY A 291 2.87 -22.99 -18.08
C GLY A 291 2.63 -21.84 -19.05
N LEU A 292 1.43 -21.31 -19.05
CA LEU A 292 1.05 -20.14 -19.84
C LEU A 292 0.03 -19.34 -19.04
N GLU A 293 0.35 -18.08 -18.77
CA GLU A 293 -0.46 -17.15 -18.01
C GLU A 293 -0.62 -15.86 -18.79
N THR A 294 -1.77 -15.25 -18.70
CA THR A 294 -2.05 -13.93 -19.29
C THR A 294 -2.28 -12.94 -18.17
N GLY A 295 -1.66 -11.79 -18.26
CA GLY A 295 -1.78 -10.75 -17.24
C GLY A 295 -1.23 -9.42 -17.70
N SER A 296 -1.08 -8.52 -16.75
CA SER A 296 -0.35 -7.28 -16.90
C SER A 296 1.00 -7.40 -16.21
N ASP A 297 2.05 -6.81 -16.77
CA ASP A 297 3.37 -6.74 -16.14
C ASP A 297 3.52 -5.46 -15.30
N LEU A 298 2.50 -5.19 -14.48
CA LEU A 298 2.53 -4.08 -13.53
C LEU A 298 3.69 -4.23 -12.53
N GLU A 299 4.12 -5.46 -12.26
CA GLU A 299 5.25 -5.73 -11.36
C GLU A 299 6.56 -5.29 -11.99
N SER A 300 6.81 -5.60 -13.26
CA SER A 300 7.97 -5.10 -13.98
C SER A 300 7.93 -3.58 -14.15
N LEU A 301 6.76 -3.01 -14.44
CA LEU A 301 6.58 -1.55 -14.45
C LEU A 301 6.91 -0.95 -13.08
N PHE A 302 6.37 -1.50 -12.00
CA PHE A 302 6.63 -1.04 -10.65
C PHE A 302 8.12 -1.14 -10.31
N LEU A 303 8.77 -2.25 -10.61
CA LEU A 303 10.20 -2.46 -10.38
C LEU A 303 11.05 -1.49 -11.23
N SER A 304 10.71 -1.26 -12.50
CA SER A 304 11.42 -0.32 -13.36
C SER A 304 11.30 1.12 -12.85
N LEU A 305 10.12 1.52 -12.36
CA LEU A 305 9.87 2.85 -11.82
C LEU A 305 10.47 3.07 -10.42
N THR A 306 10.67 2.01 -9.65
CA THR A 306 11.16 2.10 -8.26
C THR A 306 12.60 1.63 -8.09
N GLY A 307 13.12 0.76 -8.97
CA GLY A 307 14.47 0.19 -8.95
C GLY A 307 15.56 1.24 -9.17
N GLY A 308 15.34 2.21 -10.06
CA GLY A 308 16.27 3.33 -10.27
C GLY A 308 16.41 4.26 -9.07
N ALA A 309 15.45 4.28 -8.15
CA ALA A 309 15.49 5.10 -6.96
C ALA A 309 16.32 4.48 -5.80
N GLN A 310 16.71 3.20 -5.89
CA GLN A 310 17.57 2.55 -4.89
C GLN A 310 19.06 2.71 -5.19
N GLU A 311 19.46 2.88 -6.45
CA GLU A 311 20.87 3.07 -6.82
C GLU A 311 21.39 4.45 -6.43
N GLU A 312 20.59 5.51 -6.46
CA GLU A 312 21.01 6.86 -6.05
C GLU A 312 21.20 7.04 -4.52
N SER A 313 20.71 6.10 -3.70
CA SER A 313 20.86 6.19 -2.23
C SER A 313 22.08 5.43 -1.68
N HIS A 314 22.85 4.71 -2.51
CA HIS A 314 24.02 3.94 -2.07
C HIS A 314 25.38 4.49 -2.47
N GLU A 315 25.47 5.57 -3.26
CA GLU A 315 26.77 6.20 -3.64
C GLU A 315 27.30 7.27 -2.66
N GLY A 316 26.88 7.28 -1.45
CA GLY A 316 27.37 8.23 -0.45
C GLY A 316 27.79 7.58 0.85
N THR A 317 28.88 6.83 0.90
CA THR A 317 29.85 6.73 2.00
C THR A 317 30.57 5.39 2.01
N PHE A 318 31.56 5.22 1.15
CA PHE A 318 32.65 4.31 1.39
C PHE A 318 33.94 5.11 1.35
N PHE A 319 34.31 5.73 2.47
CA PHE A 319 35.68 6.14 2.73
C PHE A 319 36.11 5.60 4.08
N GLY A 320 37.10 4.79 3.99
CA GLY A 320 37.84 3.96 4.88
C GLY A 320 37.94 4.38 6.34
N LEU A 321 38.05 3.36 7.17
CA LEU A 321 39.02 3.27 8.26
C LEU A 321 39.32 1.80 8.50
N ALA A 322 40.51 1.42 8.07
CA ALA A 322 41.17 0.18 8.50
C ALA A 322 41.65 0.37 9.95
N GLY A 323 41.42 -0.69 10.73
CA GLY A 323 42.31 -1.06 11.84
C GLY A 323 42.08 -0.39 13.18
N SER A 324 41.49 -1.12 14.13
CA SER A 324 42.10 -1.39 15.43
C SER A 324 41.18 -2.25 16.29
N SER A 325 41.60 -3.46 16.55
CA SER A 325 41.05 -4.35 17.58
C SER A 325 41.29 -3.79 18.98
N ALA A 326 40.21 -3.39 19.67
CA ALA A 326 40.28 -3.19 21.12
C ALA A 326 38.96 -3.69 21.73
N THR A 327 39.09 -4.77 22.47
CA THR A 327 38.07 -5.39 23.33
C THR A 327 37.69 -4.42 24.46
N PRO A 328 36.41 -4.15 24.74
CA PRO A 328 36.03 -3.33 25.89
C PRO A 328 36.16 -4.15 27.19
N PRO A 329 36.53 -3.51 28.33
CA PRO A 329 36.67 -4.20 29.63
C PRO A 329 35.31 -4.48 30.25
N VAL A 330 35.21 -5.68 30.84
CA VAL A 330 34.08 -6.15 31.63
C VAL A 330 33.99 -5.34 32.94
N PRO A 331 32.83 -4.81 33.38
CA PRO A 331 32.67 -4.18 34.68
C PRO A 331 32.65 -5.23 35.79
N ARG A 332 33.53 -5.07 36.78
CA ARG A 332 33.53 -5.85 38.02
C ARG A 332 32.35 -5.40 38.88
N GLY A 333 31.56 -6.34 39.37
CA GLY A 333 30.54 -6.14 40.39
C GLY A 333 31.13 -5.78 41.79
N PRO A 334 30.35 -5.17 42.65
CA PRO A 334 30.81 -4.76 43.98
C PRO A 334 31.02 -5.94 44.92
N ASP A 335 32.19 -5.97 45.59
CA ASP A 335 32.55 -6.86 46.65
C ASP A 335 31.54 -6.78 47.83
N GLN A 336 31.06 -7.92 48.27
CA GLN A 336 30.40 -8.09 49.54
C GLN A 336 31.50 -8.26 50.62
N ASP A 337 31.72 -7.22 51.40
CA ASP A 337 32.48 -7.33 52.66
C ASP A 337 31.54 -7.80 53.77
N LEU A 338 31.72 -9.06 54.17
CA LEU A 338 31.23 -9.62 55.40
C LEU A 338 32.37 -9.61 56.43
N GLY A 339 32.24 -8.78 57.43
CA GLY A 339 33.03 -8.85 58.65
C GLY A 339 32.24 -8.17 59.76
N GLY A 340 31.80 -8.81 60.75
CA GLY A 340 32.30 -9.66 61.80
C GLY A 340 32.39 -8.84 63.09
N THR A 341 31.41 -9.12 63.87
CA THR A 341 31.26 -8.98 65.37
C THR A 341 32.43 -8.35 66.19
N PRO A 342 32.21 -7.90 67.47
CA PRO A 342 31.42 -8.54 68.51
C PRO A 342 30.14 -7.79 68.95
#